data_b96ff1350973aa304b05042831953cc6
#
_entry.id   b96ff1350973aa304b05042831953cc6
#
_cell.length_a   1.000
_cell.length_b   1.000
_cell.length_c   1.000
_cell.angle_alpha   90.00
_cell.angle_beta   90.00
_cell.angle_gamma   90.00
#
_symmetry.space_group_name_H-M   'P 1'
#
loop_
_entity.id
_entity.type
_entity.pdbx_description
1 polymer ?
#
loop_
_entity_poly.entity_id
_entity_poly.type
_entity_poly.pdbx_seq_one_letter_code
_entity_poly.pdbx_strand_id
1 'polypeptide(L)'
;MLRSVRFYSLGTDWPSSEQELSDRLAKAAFKPCGPYVERSSGFEPPIAAQPELFARRVAGTDLMRLRSQIRVLPAGALNEALEARLEEYRARMQEEPGRRTKRQLKEQMRDELLPKTLVRSERTTALFILSERVLAVGAGSEARADRVVEHLRAALGNLDATPFELARPFGELLTRVFTGDGPRELVLARECRLRELRDEHGTVRWQNVDLAHATVQRCLKDDMELTHLGFELGSTARAVLDARGVVTKLELLGQDALAEGTEGALARQDAETALVGGTLRELISVLRRALGNEAAAAPRRPASPESLGAGSTPPHLSLVTA
;
A
#
# COMPACT_ATOMS: atom_id res chain seq x y z
N MET A 1 4.62 7.95 -12.06
CA MET A 1 4.61 8.98 -11.02
C MET A 1 3.88 8.51 -9.77
N LEU A 2 4.40 8.78 -8.56
CA LEU A 2 3.78 8.40 -7.29
C LEU A 2 2.74 9.43 -6.88
N ARG A 3 1.45 9.07 -6.87
CA ARG A 3 0.37 9.95 -6.36
C ARG A 3 0.03 9.68 -4.89
N SER A 4 0.33 8.47 -4.43
CA SER A 4 0.14 8.07 -3.03
C SER A 4 1.33 7.26 -2.60
N VAL A 5 1.81 7.47 -1.38
CA VAL A 5 3.01 6.83 -0.86
C VAL A 5 2.76 6.31 0.55
N ARG A 6 3.15 5.06 0.78
CA ARG A 6 3.28 4.44 2.10
C ARG A 6 4.73 4.16 2.37
N PHE A 7 5.17 4.43 3.58
CA PHE A 7 6.55 4.26 3.99
C PHE A 7 6.74 3.05 4.89
N TYR A 8 7.88 2.38 4.71
CA TYR A 8 8.33 1.26 5.53
C TYR A 8 9.78 1.47 5.92
N SER A 9 10.09 1.25 7.20
CA SER A 9 11.46 1.25 7.70
C SER A 9 12.09 -0.12 7.47
N LEU A 10 13.37 -0.14 7.11
CA LEU A 10 14.12 -1.36 6.87
C LEU A 10 15.17 -1.57 7.95
N GLY A 11 15.04 -2.66 8.72
CA GLY A 11 15.98 -3.10 9.75
C GLY A 11 17.15 -3.90 9.20
N THR A 12 17.00 -4.56 8.04
CA THR A 12 17.99 -5.44 7.42
C THR A 12 18.87 -4.72 6.40
N ASP A 13 19.98 -5.38 6.00
CA ASP A 13 20.86 -4.87 4.97
C ASP A 13 20.18 -4.88 3.60
N TRP A 14 20.50 -3.84 2.83
CA TRP A 14 20.01 -3.66 1.46
C TRP A 14 21.13 -3.96 0.47
N PRO A 15 20.84 -4.50 -0.74
CA PRO A 15 21.85 -4.78 -1.74
C PRO A 15 22.78 -3.58 -2.01
N SER A 16 24.08 -3.84 -2.04
CA SER A 16 25.10 -2.79 -2.11
C SER A 16 25.14 -2.09 -3.46
N SER A 17 24.78 -2.80 -4.53
CA SER A 17 24.82 -2.29 -5.90
C SER A 17 23.46 -2.44 -6.61
N GLU A 18 23.26 -1.63 -7.67
CA GLU A 18 22.14 -1.72 -8.59
C GLU A 18 22.06 -3.13 -9.20
N GLN A 19 23.20 -3.65 -9.65
CA GLN A 19 23.25 -4.96 -10.29
C GLN A 19 22.84 -6.08 -9.34
N GLU A 20 23.35 -6.09 -8.12
CA GLU A 20 22.99 -7.09 -7.12
C GLU A 20 21.49 -7.07 -6.83
N LEU A 21 20.90 -5.87 -6.68
CA LEU A 21 19.46 -5.72 -6.47
C LEU A 21 18.70 -6.22 -7.70
N SER A 22 19.08 -5.81 -8.90
CA SER A 22 18.49 -6.23 -10.15
C SER A 22 18.47 -7.75 -10.32
N ASP A 23 19.62 -8.41 -10.07
CA ASP A 23 19.77 -9.87 -10.18
C ASP A 23 18.85 -10.63 -9.18
N ARG A 24 18.68 -10.08 -7.98
CA ARG A 24 17.78 -10.66 -6.97
C ARG A 24 16.32 -10.50 -7.39
N LEU A 25 15.92 -9.32 -7.89
CA LEU A 25 14.55 -9.07 -8.35
C LEU A 25 14.22 -9.86 -9.62
N ALA A 26 15.17 -10.10 -10.51
CA ALA A 26 15.01 -10.90 -11.71
C ALA A 26 14.58 -12.35 -11.40
N LYS A 27 15.00 -12.92 -10.26
CA LYS A 27 14.55 -14.25 -9.81
C LYS A 27 13.05 -14.30 -9.50
N ALA A 28 12.47 -13.14 -9.14
CA ALA A 28 11.04 -12.96 -8.89
C ALA A 28 10.36 -12.15 -10.02
N ALA A 29 10.86 -12.30 -11.26
CA ALA A 29 10.34 -11.62 -12.43
C ALA A 29 8.86 -11.95 -12.66
N PHE A 30 8.13 -10.98 -13.15
CA PHE A 30 6.71 -11.12 -13.47
C PHE A 30 6.49 -12.19 -14.55
N LYS A 31 5.51 -13.07 -14.27
CA LYS A 31 4.98 -14.03 -15.24
C LYS A 31 3.49 -13.75 -15.46
N PRO A 32 3.02 -13.71 -16.72
CA PRO A 32 1.60 -13.47 -17.00
C PRO A 32 0.68 -14.46 -16.31
N CYS A 33 -0.54 -14.03 -15.96
CA CYS A 33 -1.58 -14.90 -15.43
C CYS A 33 -1.89 -16.04 -16.42
N GLY A 34 -1.69 -17.27 -16.01
CA GLY A 34 -2.19 -18.43 -16.71
C GLY A 34 -3.72 -18.43 -16.81
N PRO A 35 -4.32 -19.31 -17.65
CA PRO A 35 -5.76 -19.34 -17.87
C PRO A 35 -6.58 -19.61 -16.59
N TYR A 36 -6.05 -20.41 -15.68
CA TYR A 36 -6.73 -20.82 -14.44
C TYR A 36 -6.17 -20.14 -13.18
N VAL A 37 -5.28 -19.14 -13.37
CA VAL A 37 -4.68 -18.39 -12.28
C VAL A 37 -5.35 -17.02 -12.15
N GLU A 38 -5.99 -16.74 -11.03
CA GLU A 38 -6.70 -15.49 -10.82
C GLU A 38 -5.78 -14.28 -10.73
N ARG A 39 -4.60 -14.47 -10.13
CA ARG A 39 -3.64 -13.40 -9.91
C ARG A 39 -2.22 -13.89 -10.10
N SER A 40 -1.41 -13.07 -10.76
CA SER A 40 0.04 -13.21 -10.83
C SER A 40 0.70 -11.89 -10.51
N SER A 41 1.82 -11.92 -9.82
CA SER A 41 2.61 -10.72 -9.51
C SER A 41 4.10 -11.04 -9.58
N GLY A 42 4.90 -10.04 -9.92
CA GLY A 42 6.36 -10.16 -10.00
C GLY A 42 6.99 -8.84 -10.42
N PHE A 43 8.30 -8.75 -10.32
CA PHE A 43 9.01 -7.55 -10.73
C PHE A 43 9.12 -7.45 -12.24
N GLU A 44 9.05 -6.24 -12.76
CA GLU A 44 9.34 -5.93 -14.15
C GLU A 44 10.39 -4.81 -14.20
N PRO A 45 11.16 -4.71 -15.30
CA PRO A 45 12.08 -3.60 -15.51
C PRO A 45 11.35 -2.26 -15.35
N PRO A 46 11.85 -1.34 -14.49
CA PRO A 46 11.22 -0.04 -14.30
C PRO A 46 11.33 0.84 -15.55
N ILE A 47 12.33 0.57 -16.40
CA ILE A 47 12.63 1.32 -17.61
C ILE A 47 12.55 0.38 -18.81
N ALA A 48 11.65 0.67 -19.75
CA ALA A 48 11.43 -0.19 -20.91
C ALA A 48 12.66 -0.27 -21.86
N ALA A 49 13.50 0.76 -21.87
CA ALA A 49 14.73 0.80 -22.66
C ALA A 49 15.86 -0.09 -22.11
N GLN A 50 15.73 -0.59 -20.88
CA GLN A 50 16.71 -1.46 -20.21
C GLN A 50 16.00 -2.69 -19.65
N PRO A 51 15.55 -3.62 -20.51
CA PRO A 51 14.73 -4.76 -20.10
C PRO A 51 15.45 -5.79 -19.21
N GLU A 52 16.78 -5.73 -19.15
CA GLU A 52 17.63 -6.57 -18.31
C GLU A 52 17.75 -6.06 -16.87
N LEU A 53 17.47 -4.76 -16.61
CA LEU A 53 17.62 -4.15 -15.30
C LEU A 53 16.27 -4.08 -14.57
N PHE A 54 16.13 -4.83 -13.49
CA PHE A 54 14.94 -4.87 -12.63
C PHE A 54 14.94 -3.81 -11.53
N ALA A 55 16.08 -3.14 -11.34
CA ALA A 55 16.23 -1.99 -10.47
C ALA A 55 17.06 -0.91 -11.16
N ARG A 56 16.84 0.35 -10.76
CA ARG A 56 17.64 1.49 -11.22
C ARG A 56 18.02 2.37 -10.06
N ARG A 57 19.33 2.58 -9.86
CA ARG A 57 19.86 3.43 -8.80
C ARG A 57 20.21 4.82 -9.31
N VAL A 58 19.51 5.84 -8.80
CA VAL A 58 19.70 7.24 -9.19
C VAL A 58 19.75 8.11 -7.95
N ALA A 59 20.78 8.92 -7.81
CA ALA A 59 20.94 9.90 -6.71
C ALA A 59 20.69 9.31 -5.29
N GLY A 60 21.14 8.07 -5.04
CA GLY A 60 20.96 7.40 -3.75
C GLY A 60 19.53 6.87 -3.51
N THR A 61 18.79 6.65 -4.57
CA THR A 61 17.43 6.06 -4.56
C THR A 61 17.35 4.91 -5.53
N ASP A 62 16.88 3.74 -5.09
CA ASP A 62 16.62 2.59 -5.93
C ASP A 62 15.17 2.57 -6.38
N LEU A 63 14.96 2.62 -7.68
CA LEU A 63 13.66 2.51 -8.34
C LEU A 63 13.39 1.05 -8.70
N MET A 64 12.22 0.56 -8.33
CA MET A 64 11.72 -0.78 -8.63
C MET A 64 10.26 -0.73 -9.07
N ARG A 65 9.82 -1.72 -9.82
CA ARG A 65 8.43 -1.81 -10.28
C ARG A 65 7.89 -3.21 -10.12
N LEU A 66 6.81 -3.34 -9.36
CA LEU A 66 6.03 -4.58 -9.26
C LEU A 66 4.86 -4.50 -10.24
N ARG A 67 4.72 -5.51 -11.09
CA ARG A 67 3.54 -5.73 -11.92
C ARG A 67 2.66 -6.79 -11.29
N SER A 68 1.36 -6.51 -11.24
CA SER A 68 0.33 -7.49 -10.84
C SER A 68 -0.70 -7.61 -11.94
N GLN A 69 -1.10 -8.83 -12.23
CA GLN A 69 -2.23 -9.14 -13.11
C GLN A 69 -3.33 -9.85 -12.32
N ILE A 70 -4.56 -9.49 -12.61
CA ILE A 70 -5.76 -10.08 -11.99
C ILE A 70 -6.74 -10.37 -13.12
N ARG A 71 -7.29 -11.60 -13.13
CA ARG A 71 -8.44 -11.91 -13.96
C ARG A 71 -9.69 -11.36 -13.32
N VAL A 72 -10.44 -10.57 -14.09
CA VAL A 72 -11.63 -9.90 -13.59
C VAL A 72 -12.85 -10.73 -13.95
N LEU A 73 -13.31 -11.55 -13.00
CA LEU A 73 -14.58 -12.28 -13.11
C LEU A 73 -15.66 -11.53 -12.30
N PRO A 74 -16.58 -10.81 -12.97
CA PRO A 74 -17.66 -10.11 -12.27
C PRO A 74 -18.55 -11.09 -11.51
N ALA A 75 -18.86 -10.76 -10.26
CA ALA A 75 -19.73 -11.62 -9.43
C ALA A 75 -21.12 -11.83 -10.05
N GLY A 76 -21.65 -10.81 -10.74
CA GLY A 76 -22.92 -10.92 -11.47
C GLY A 76 -22.87 -11.97 -12.57
N ALA A 77 -21.83 -11.96 -13.43
CA ALA A 77 -21.68 -12.94 -14.49
C ALA A 77 -21.51 -14.37 -13.96
N LEU A 78 -20.78 -14.54 -12.84
CA LEU A 78 -20.65 -15.84 -12.19
C LEU A 78 -21.98 -16.33 -11.61
N ASN A 79 -22.77 -15.43 -11.00
CA ASN A 79 -24.06 -15.81 -10.43
C ASN A 79 -25.08 -16.15 -11.53
N GLU A 80 -25.15 -15.41 -12.63
CA GLU A 80 -26.01 -15.67 -13.77
C GLU A 80 -25.69 -17.04 -14.39
N ALA A 81 -24.41 -17.33 -14.64
CA ALA A 81 -23.98 -18.63 -15.14
C ALA A 81 -24.28 -19.77 -14.15
N LEU A 82 -24.17 -19.53 -12.85
CA LEU A 82 -24.52 -20.49 -11.82
C LEU A 82 -26.04 -20.77 -11.81
N GLU A 83 -26.87 -19.75 -11.91
CA GLU A 83 -28.33 -19.91 -11.96
C GLU A 83 -28.76 -20.77 -13.15
N ALA A 84 -28.25 -20.46 -14.35
CA ALA A 84 -28.50 -21.31 -15.53
C ALA A 84 -28.09 -22.78 -15.30
N ARG A 85 -26.93 -23.01 -14.67
CA ARG A 85 -26.46 -24.36 -14.38
C ARG A 85 -27.29 -25.06 -13.31
N LEU A 86 -27.81 -24.33 -12.34
CA LEU A 86 -28.72 -24.87 -11.32
C LEU A 86 -30.07 -25.26 -11.93
N GLU A 87 -30.60 -24.52 -12.90
CA GLU A 87 -31.82 -24.85 -13.65
C GLU A 87 -31.64 -26.14 -14.49
N GLU A 88 -30.49 -26.26 -15.19
CA GLU A 88 -30.14 -27.49 -15.90
C GLU A 88 -30.06 -28.71 -14.94
N TYR A 89 -29.47 -28.52 -13.76
CA TYR A 89 -29.39 -29.56 -12.73
C TYR A 89 -30.79 -30.00 -12.27
N ARG A 90 -31.70 -29.04 -11.95
CA ARG A 90 -33.08 -29.32 -11.55
C ARG A 90 -33.84 -30.08 -12.63
N ALA A 91 -33.69 -29.64 -13.89
CA ALA A 91 -34.38 -30.28 -15.02
C ALA A 91 -33.91 -31.72 -15.21
N ARG A 92 -32.61 -32.02 -15.00
CA ARG A 92 -32.03 -33.33 -15.18
C ARG A 92 -32.29 -34.28 -14.02
N MET A 93 -32.14 -33.78 -12.79
CA MET A 93 -32.16 -34.60 -11.57
C MET A 93 -33.56 -34.63 -10.90
N GLN A 94 -34.43 -33.67 -11.28
CA GLN A 94 -35.76 -33.50 -10.71
C GLN A 94 -35.78 -33.29 -9.18
N GLU A 95 -34.67 -32.74 -8.66
CA GLU A 95 -34.49 -32.38 -7.24
C GLU A 95 -33.75 -31.08 -7.06
N GLU A 96 -33.91 -30.45 -5.89
CA GLU A 96 -33.20 -29.22 -5.53
C GLU A 96 -31.74 -29.54 -5.15
N PRO A 97 -30.74 -28.83 -5.74
CA PRO A 97 -29.35 -29.06 -5.42
C PRO A 97 -29.04 -28.63 -3.98
N GLY A 98 -28.43 -29.53 -3.20
CA GLY A 98 -27.97 -29.28 -1.85
C GLY A 98 -26.84 -28.24 -1.79
N ARG A 99 -26.51 -27.76 -0.58
CA ARG A 99 -25.45 -26.74 -0.38
C ARG A 99 -24.07 -27.16 -0.96
N ARG A 100 -23.72 -28.44 -0.82
CA ARG A 100 -22.46 -28.98 -1.35
C ARG A 100 -22.47 -28.96 -2.88
N THR A 101 -23.54 -29.38 -3.51
CA THR A 101 -23.71 -29.37 -4.97
C THR A 101 -23.67 -27.94 -5.53
N LYS A 102 -24.37 -27.00 -4.90
CA LYS A 102 -24.32 -25.58 -5.28
C LYS A 102 -22.90 -25.01 -5.24
N ARG A 103 -22.12 -25.36 -4.21
CA ARG A 103 -20.72 -24.94 -4.09
C ARG A 103 -19.86 -25.55 -5.21
N GLN A 104 -19.99 -26.83 -5.48
CA GLN A 104 -19.26 -27.50 -6.56
C GLN A 104 -19.58 -26.91 -7.93
N LEU A 105 -20.86 -26.67 -8.23
CA LEU A 105 -21.29 -26.03 -9.48
C LEU A 105 -20.72 -24.62 -9.60
N LYS A 106 -20.69 -23.85 -8.51
CA LYS A 106 -20.07 -22.53 -8.50
C LYS A 106 -18.59 -22.56 -8.79
N GLU A 107 -17.84 -23.50 -8.22
CA GLU A 107 -16.42 -23.70 -8.49
C GLU A 107 -16.19 -24.11 -9.95
N GLN A 108 -17.00 -25.04 -10.49
CA GLN A 108 -16.94 -25.41 -11.91
C GLN A 108 -17.20 -24.23 -12.84
N MET A 109 -18.24 -23.44 -12.58
CA MET A 109 -18.53 -22.24 -13.39
C MET A 109 -17.40 -21.20 -13.31
N ARG A 110 -16.78 -21.05 -12.16
CA ARG A 110 -15.60 -20.18 -12.01
C ARG A 110 -14.44 -20.66 -12.88
N ASP A 111 -14.12 -21.96 -12.85
CA ASP A 111 -13.04 -22.55 -13.63
C ASP A 111 -13.31 -22.47 -15.14
N GLU A 112 -14.58 -22.62 -15.56
CA GLU A 112 -14.98 -22.48 -16.97
C GLU A 112 -14.94 -21.03 -17.47
N LEU A 113 -15.28 -20.07 -16.61
CA LEU A 113 -15.34 -18.65 -16.96
C LEU A 113 -14.00 -17.94 -16.84
N LEU A 114 -13.17 -18.33 -15.86
CA LEU A 114 -11.91 -17.68 -15.56
C LEU A 114 -10.99 -17.51 -16.77
N PRO A 115 -10.77 -18.53 -17.64
CA PRO A 115 -9.95 -18.40 -18.84
C PRO A 115 -10.49 -17.38 -19.86
N LYS A 116 -11.80 -17.14 -19.85
CA LYS A 116 -12.50 -16.25 -20.78
C LYS A 116 -12.55 -14.81 -20.31
N THR A 117 -12.11 -14.54 -19.07
CA THR A 117 -12.15 -13.19 -18.49
C THR A 117 -11.00 -12.32 -18.96
N LEU A 118 -11.26 -11.00 -18.91
CA LEU A 118 -10.23 -10.00 -19.17
C LEU A 118 -9.18 -9.98 -18.04
N VAL A 119 -7.94 -9.71 -18.43
CA VAL A 119 -6.83 -9.54 -17.51
C VAL A 119 -6.56 -8.06 -17.30
N ARG A 120 -6.67 -7.60 -16.06
CA ARG A 120 -6.29 -6.26 -15.66
C ARG A 120 -4.87 -6.26 -15.12
N SER A 121 -4.01 -5.41 -15.70
CA SER A 121 -2.65 -5.20 -15.22
C SER A 121 -2.56 -3.94 -14.36
N GLU A 122 -1.81 -4.03 -13.29
CA GLU A 122 -1.54 -2.97 -12.34
C GLU A 122 -0.03 -2.89 -12.10
N ARG A 123 0.53 -1.67 -12.06
CA ARG A 123 1.95 -1.44 -11.78
C ARG A 123 2.09 -0.64 -10.51
N THR A 124 2.96 -1.07 -9.62
CA THR A 124 3.26 -0.38 -8.37
C THR A 124 4.75 -0.06 -8.35
N THR A 125 5.06 1.22 -8.36
CA THR A 125 6.43 1.71 -8.23
C THR A 125 6.83 1.74 -6.76
N ALA A 126 8.04 1.33 -6.46
CA ALA A 126 8.64 1.45 -5.14
C ALA A 126 10.01 2.11 -5.25
N LEU A 127 10.32 2.97 -4.29
CA LEU A 127 11.58 3.68 -4.17
C LEU A 127 12.21 3.35 -2.83
N PHE A 128 13.45 2.87 -2.82
CA PHE A 128 14.21 2.74 -1.59
C PHE A 128 15.22 3.90 -1.47
N ILE A 129 15.09 4.67 -0.40
CA ILE A 129 15.93 5.83 -0.13
C ILE A 129 17.05 5.36 0.79
N LEU A 130 18.25 5.21 0.20
CA LEU A 130 19.39 4.58 0.87
C LEU A 130 19.80 5.30 2.16
N SER A 131 19.91 6.64 2.12
CA SER A 131 20.33 7.44 3.28
C SER A 131 19.37 7.34 4.46
N GLU A 132 18.09 7.20 4.19
CA GLU A 132 17.03 7.14 5.19
C GLU A 132 16.67 5.70 5.60
N ARG A 133 17.11 4.70 4.83
CA ARG A 133 16.72 3.29 4.99
C ARG A 133 15.21 3.10 4.98
N VAL A 134 14.51 3.87 4.14
CA VAL A 134 13.05 3.87 4.02
C VAL A 134 12.65 3.45 2.63
N LEU A 135 11.72 2.49 2.58
CA LEU A 135 11.05 2.07 1.36
C LEU A 135 9.76 2.87 1.20
N ALA A 136 9.65 3.63 0.14
CA ALA A 136 8.47 4.38 -0.26
C ALA A 136 7.71 3.59 -1.34
N VAL A 137 6.52 3.11 -1.04
CA VAL A 137 5.70 2.31 -1.96
C VAL A 137 4.57 3.16 -2.53
N GLY A 138 4.49 3.23 -3.85
CA GLY A 138 3.49 3.98 -4.60
C GLY A 138 2.09 3.36 -4.54
N ALA A 139 1.49 3.31 -3.35
CA ALA A 139 0.20 2.68 -3.13
C ALA A 139 -0.68 3.47 -2.16
N GLY A 140 -1.94 3.69 -2.54
CA GLY A 140 -2.94 4.28 -1.64
C GLY A 140 -3.53 3.28 -0.65
N SER A 141 -3.61 1.97 -1.01
CA SER A 141 -4.10 0.92 -0.13
C SER A 141 -2.96 0.12 0.50
N GLU A 142 -3.16 -0.31 1.72
CA GLU A 142 -2.24 -1.14 2.50
C GLU A 142 -1.97 -2.48 1.79
N ALA A 143 -3.01 -3.20 1.40
CA ALA A 143 -2.89 -4.48 0.71
C ALA A 143 -2.05 -4.42 -0.59
N ARG A 144 -2.00 -3.26 -1.28
CA ARG A 144 -1.14 -3.07 -2.44
C ARG A 144 0.32 -2.83 -2.01
N ALA A 145 0.54 -2.06 -0.95
CA ALA A 145 1.86 -1.80 -0.42
C ALA A 145 2.48 -3.08 0.16
N ASP A 146 1.72 -3.82 0.96
CA ASP A 146 2.16 -5.09 1.57
C ASP A 146 2.56 -6.12 0.52
N ARG A 147 1.82 -6.17 -0.60
CA ARG A 147 2.19 -7.05 -1.72
C ARG A 147 3.58 -6.75 -2.28
N VAL A 148 3.96 -5.46 -2.37
CA VAL A 148 5.32 -5.08 -2.79
C VAL A 148 6.33 -5.56 -1.76
N VAL A 149 6.07 -5.34 -0.47
CA VAL A 149 6.94 -5.76 0.63
C VAL A 149 7.10 -7.28 0.66
N GLU A 150 6.02 -8.04 0.48
CA GLU A 150 6.05 -9.51 0.42
C GLU A 150 6.90 -10.03 -0.75
N HIS A 151 6.76 -9.43 -1.95
CA HIS A 151 7.56 -9.81 -3.11
C HIS A 151 9.03 -9.42 -2.94
N LEU A 152 9.33 -8.27 -2.33
CA LEU A 152 10.69 -7.89 -1.96
C LEU A 152 11.28 -8.86 -0.96
N ARG A 153 10.51 -9.25 0.06
CA ARG A 153 10.93 -10.24 1.06
C ARG A 153 11.24 -11.59 0.42
N ALA A 154 10.41 -12.04 -0.52
CA ALA A 154 10.65 -13.28 -1.27
C ALA A 154 11.89 -13.19 -2.18
N ALA A 155 12.14 -12.04 -2.81
CA ALA A 155 13.28 -11.86 -3.72
C ALA A 155 14.62 -11.66 -2.98
N LEU A 156 14.61 -10.95 -1.85
CA LEU A 156 15.81 -10.61 -1.09
C LEU A 156 16.14 -11.64 0.02
N GLY A 157 15.17 -12.49 0.38
CA GLY A 157 15.30 -13.56 1.39
C GLY A 157 15.03 -13.05 2.80
N ASN A 158 15.85 -12.18 3.33
CA ASN A 158 15.69 -11.65 4.69
C ASN A 158 15.45 -10.14 4.64
N LEU A 159 14.20 -9.72 4.56
CA LEU A 159 13.80 -8.32 4.58
C LEU A 159 12.93 -8.05 5.81
N ASP A 160 13.48 -7.35 6.78
CA ASP A 160 12.72 -6.81 7.91
C ASP A 160 12.20 -5.42 7.54
N ALA A 161 10.99 -5.40 7.00
CA ALA A 161 10.28 -4.18 6.63
C ALA A 161 9.07 -4.01 7.55
N THR A 162 9.07 -2.91 8.30
CA THR A 162 7.98 -2.53 9.20
C THR A 162 7.35 -1.22 8.74
N PRO A 163 6.05 -0.97 9.01
CA PRO A 163 5.47 0.34 8.78
C PRO A 163 6.34 1.45 9.39
N PHE A 164 6.45 2.57 8.68
CA PHE A 164 7.24 3.71 9.14
C PHE A 164 6.50 4.40 10.29
N GLU A 165 6.96 4.15 11.51
CA GLU A 165 6.41 4.70 12.74
C GLU A 165 7.46 5.57 13.42
N LEU A 166 7.06 6.74 13.90
CA LEU A 166 7.93 7.70 14.59
C LEU A 166 7.63 7.69 16.09
N ALA A 167 8.50 8.30 16.89
CA ALA A 167 8.35 8.34 18.35
C ALA A 167 7.06 9.01 18.81
N ARG A 168 6.53 9.96 18.03
CA ARG A 168 5.24 10.61 18.25
C ARG A 168 4.29 10.36 17.09
N PRO A 169 2.97 10.31 17.35
CA PRO A 169 1.98 10.04 16.30
C PRO A 169 1.89 11.17 15.28
N PHE A 170 1.64 10.82 14.01
CA PHE A 170 1.48 11.79 12.92
C PHE A 170 0.36 12.80 13.18
N GLY A 171 -0.72 12.41 13.88
CA GLY A 171 -1.81 13.31 14.25
C GLY A 171 -1.35 14.54 15.05
N GLU A 172 -0.32 14.39 15.88
CA GLU A 172 0.29 15.52 16.60
C GLU A 172 0.93 16.52 15.62
N LEU A 173 1.64 16.02 14.62
CA LEU A 173 2.22 16.89 13.58
C LEU A 173 1.15 17.60 12.78
N LEU A 174 0.08 16.89 12.38
CA LEU A 174 -1.03 17.49 11.64
C LEU A 174 -1.62 18.66 12.43
N THR A 175 -1.86 18.48 13.72
CA THR A 175 -2.38 19.53 14.62
C THR A 175 -1.41 20.70 14.72
N ARG A 176 -0.11 20.45 14.92
CA ARG A 176 0.90 21.53 14.99
C ARG A 176 1.02 22.32 13.71
N VAL A 177 1.01 21.66 12.55
CA VAL A 177 1.05 22.36 11.25
C VAL A 177 -0.23 23.18 11.05
N PHE A 178 -1.37 22.63 11.42
CA PHE A 178 -2.66 23.34 11.31
C PHE A 178 -2.75 24.57 12.20
N THR A 179 -2.19 24.54 13.42
CA THR A 179 -2.18 25.68 14.37
C THR A 179 -1.04 26.67 14.13
N GLY A 180 -0.13 26.36 13.19
CA GLY A 180 1.01 27.24 12.89
C GLY A 180 2.27 26.96 13.71
N ASP A 181 2.27 25.93 14.58
CA ASP A 181 3.40 25.51 15.42
C ASP A 181 4.24 24.38 14.78
N GLY A 182 3.99 24.10 13.51
CA GLY A 182 4.66 23.06 12.74
C GLY A 182 6.07 23.43 12.28
N PRO A 183 6.80 22.48 11.68
CA PRO A 183 8.07 22.77 11.00
C PRO A 183 7.87 23.79 9.88
N ARG A 184 8.83 24.71 9.75
CA ARG A 184 8.76 25.79 8.74
C ARG A 184 8.73 25.27 7.29
N GLU A 185 9.27 24.07 7.07
CA GLU A 185 9.30 23.39 5.78
C GLU A 185 7.92 22.87 5.35
N LEU A 186 6.99 22.69 6.30
CA LEU A 186 5.63 22.23 6.03
C LEU A 186 4.67 23.43 6.12
N VAL A 187 4.35 23.98 4.97
CA VAL A 187 3.40 25.07 4.87
C VAL A 187 1.98 24.53 4.73
N LEU A 188 1.04 25.12 5.46
CA LEU A 188 -0.37 24.73 5.43
C LEU A 188 -0.96 24.94 4.03
N ALA A 189 -1.49 23.88 3.40
CA ALA A 189 -2.20 23.97 2.13
C ALA A 189 -3.71 24.22 2.36
N ARG A 190 -4.55 23.97 1.35
CA ARG A 190 -5.96 24.43 1.32
C ARG A 190 -6.97 23.28 1.51
N GLU A 191 -6.56 22.16 2.11
CA GLU A 191 -7.48 21.05 2.39
C GLU A 191 -7.16 20.35 3.70
N CYS A 192 -8.22 19.98 4.43
CA CYS A 192 -8.11 19.13 5.61
C CYS A 192 -9.36 18.26 5.76
N ARG A 193 -9.24 17.20 6.56
CA ARG A 193 -10.35 16.39 7.02
C ARG A 193 -10.25 16.23 8.52
N LEU A 194 -11.36 16.47 9.19
CA LEU A 194 -11.52 16.27 10.62
C LEU A 194 -12.55 15.17 10.87
N ARG A 195 -12.43 14.53 12.01
CA ARG A 195 -13.36 13.52 12.53
C ARG A 195 -13.77 13.92 13.94
N GLU A 196 -15.01 13.71 14.27
CA GLU A 196 -15.52 13.94 15.62
C GLU A 196 -14.99 12.85 16.57
N LEU A 197 -14.51 13.24 17.75
CA LEU A 197 -13.95 12.31 18.74
C LEU A 197 -15.01 11.46 19.43
N ARG A 198 -16.23 11.99 19.59
CA ARG A 198 -17.33 11.32 20.29
C ARG A 198 -18.17 10.44 19.38
N ASP A 199 -18.31 10.81 18.12
CA ASP A 199 -19.05 10.08 17.11
C ASP A 199 -18.15 9.86 15.89
N GLU A 200 -17.68 8.62 15.71
CA GLU A 200 -16.78 8.26 14.59
C GLU A 200 -17.40 8.50 13.20
N HIS A 201 -18.69 8.75 13.11
CA HIS A 201 -19.41 9.00 11.87
C HIS A 201 -19.40 10.48 11.46
N GLY A 202 -19.17 11.39 12.42
CA GLY A 202 -19.06 12.82 12.16
C GLY A 202 -17.74 13.18 11.45
N THR A 203 -17.79 13.50 10.15
CA THR A 203 -16.61 13.95 9.40
C THR A 203 -16.86 15.27 8.71
N VAL A 204 -15.89 16.19 8.82
CA VAL A 204 -15.88 17.47 8.10
C VAL A 204 -14.69 17.48 7.14
N ARG A 205 -14.92 17.89 5.91
CA ARG A 205 -13.88 18.03 4.90
C ARG A 205 -13.90 19.43 4.32
N TRP A 206 -12.77 20.11 4.42
CA TRP A 206 -12.54 21.41 3.82
C TRP A 206 -11.64 21.26 2.60
N GLN A 207 -12.01 21.92 1.48
CA GLN A 207 -11.24 21.90 0.24
C GLN A 207 -11.24 23.31 -0.38
N ASN A 208 -10.10 23.71 -0.90
CA ASN A 208 -9.89 25.02 -1.55
C ASN A 208 -10.24 26.24 -0.64
N VAL A 209 -10.11 26.06 0.68
CA VAL A 209 -10.42 27.06 1.69
C VAL A 209 -9.12 27.49 2.37
N ASP A 210 -9.07 28.74 2.81
CA ASP A 210 -8.03 29.21 3.71
C ASP A 210 -8.22 28.55 5.09
N LEU A 211 -7.36 27.60 5.41
CA LEU A 211 -7.43 26.84 6.67
C LEU A 211 -7.01 27.69 7.89
N ALA A 212 -6.34 28.82 7.69
CA ALA A 212 -6.03 29.77 8.76
C ALA A 212 -7.25 30.59 9.20
N HIS A 213 -8.35 30.54 8.44
CA HIS A 213 -9.57 31.28 8.77
C HIS A 213 -10.17 30.81 10.12
N ALA A 214 -10.59 31.75 10.95
CA ALA A 214 -11.07 31.52 12.32
C ALA A 214 -12.21 30.46 12.43
N THR A 215 -13.09 30.38 11.43
CA THR A 215 -14.18 29.40 11.39
C THR A 215 -13.65 27.97 11.29
N VAL A 216 -12.61 27.75 10.46
CA VAL A 216 -11.99 26.44 10.29
C VAL A 216 -11.20 26.07 11.54
N GLN A 217 -10.47 27.02 12.11
CA GLN A 217 -9.68 26.82 13.32
C GLN A 217 -10.53 26.47 14.56
N ARG A 218 -11.79 26.92 14.62
CA ARG A 218 -12.71 26.57 15.71
C ARG A 218 -13.06 25.07 15.75
N CYS A 219 -13.10 24.41 14.61
CA CYS A 219 -13.45 22.97 14.57
C CYS A 219 -12.53 22.11 15.43
N LEU A 220 -11.26 22.46 15.61
CA LEU A 220 -10.36 21.75 16.54
C LEU A 220 -10.75 21.94 18.01
N LYS A 221 -11.44 23.03 18.34
CA LYS A 221 -11.88 23.31 19.73
C LYS A 221 -13.18 22.59 20.08
N ASP A 222 -13.90 22.11 19.07
CA ASP A 222 -15.21 21.47 19.19
C ASP A 222 -15.10 19.93 19.22
N ASP A 223 -14.10 19.36 19.92
CA ASP A 223 -13.86 17.93 20.05
C ASP A 223 -13.62 17.19 18.70
N MET A 224 -13.03 17.87 17.73
CA MET A 224 -12.66 17.27 16.44
C MET A 224 -11.15 17.02 16.34
N GLU A 225 -10.74 15.93 15.72
CA GLU A 225 -9.34 15.62 15.43
C GLU A 225 -9.03 15.68 13.93
N LEU A 226 -7.82 16.08 13.59
CA LEU A 226 -7.32 16.07 12.22
C LEU A 226 -6.94 14.65 11.80
N THR A 227 -7.60 14.17 10.75
CA THR A 227 -7.28 12.88 10.15
C THR A 227 -6.46 13.01 8.87
N HIS A 228 -6.58 14.13 8.17
CA HIS A 228 -5.81 14.44 6.95
C HIS A 228 -5.54 15.95 6.89
N LEU A 229 -4.35 16.32 6.46
CA LEU A 229 -3.96 17.70 6.27
C LEU A 229 -3.15 17.87 4.98
N GLY A 230 -3.57 18.81 4.15
CA GLY A 230 -2.81 19.27 3.01
C GLY A 230 -1.65 20.15 3.44
N PHE A 231 -0.49 19.92 2.85
CA PHE A 231 0.72 20.71 3.08
C PHE A 231 1.49 20.94 1.78
N GLU A 232 2.31 21.98 1.79
CA GLU A 232 3.37 22.21 0.80
C GLU A 232 4.72 22.01 1.48
N LEU A 233 5.59 21.22 0.85
CA LEU A 233 6.95 20.99 1.30
C LEU A 233 7.87 22.00 0.59
N GLY A 234 8.16 23.10 1.25
CA GLY A 234 8.90 24.20 0.64
C GLY A 234 8.32 24.59 -0.73
N SER A 235 9.19 24.64 -1.74
CA SER A 235 8.81 24.86 -3.15
C SER A 235 8.88 23.56 -3.99
N THR A 236 9.02 22.37 -3.35
CA THR A 236 9.32 21.12 -4.04
C THR A 236 8.09 20.27 -4.31
N ALA A 237 7.13 20.25 -3.38
CA ALA A 237 5.95 19.41 -3.53
C ALA A 237 4.74 19.91 -2.76
N ARG A 238 3.56 19.46 -3.20
CA ARG A 238 2.30 19.56 -2.48
C ARG A 238 1.73 18.17 -2.25
N ALA A 239 1.17 17.91 -1.06
CA ALA A 239 0.58 16.61 -0.74
C ALA A 239 -0.44 16.72 0.39
N VAL A 240 -1.09 15.61 0.69
CA VAL A 240 -1.94 15.42 1.87
C VAL A 240 -1.35 14.30 2.71
N LEU A 241 -1.07 14.58 3.98
CA LEU A 241 -0.64 13.59 4.98
C LEU A 241 -1.83 13.15 5.82
N ASP A 242 -1.99 11.85 6.05
CA ASP A 242 -2.98 11.34 7.01
C ASP A 242 -2.36 11.05 8.39
N ALA A 243 -3.21 10.85 9.39
CA ALA A 243 -2.79 10.54 10.77
C ALA A 243 -2.07 9.19 10.92
N ARG A 244 -1.99 8.36 9.87
CA ARG A 244 -1.24 7.10 9.81
C ARG A 244 0.07 7.21 9.05
N GLY A 245 0.46 8.43 8.62
CA GLY A 245 1.70 8.67 7.87
C GLY A 245 1.61 8.34 6.39
N VAL A 246 0.39 8.16 5.83
CA VAL A 246 0.22 7.95 4.40
C VAL A 246 0.16 9.29 3.68
N VAL A 247 1.01 9.45 2.67
CA VAL A 247 1.00 10.61 1.79
C VAL A 247 0.10 10.32 0.60
N THR A 248 -0.80 11.23 0.28
CA THR A 248 -1.70 11.14 -0.88
C THR A 248 -1.68 12.46 -1.65
N LYS A 249 -2.16 12.42 -2.89
CA LYS A 249 -2.17 13.60 -3.79
C LYS A 249 -0.78 14.25 -3.92
N LEU A 250 0.27 13.45 -3.94
CA LEU A 250 1.62 13.97 -4.12
C LEU A 250 1.75 14.57 -5.53
N GLU A 251 2.04 15.85 -5.56
CA GLU A 251 2.33 16.64 -6.75
C GLU A 251 3.69 17.30 -6.57
N LEU A 252 4.59 17.05 -7.51
CA LEU A 252 5.91 17.69 -7.51
C LEU A 252 5.81 19.03 -8.25
N LEU A 253 6.29 20.08 -7.61
CA LEU A 253 6.35 21.41 -8.22
C LEU A 253 7.60 21.49 -9.11
N GLY A 254 7.48 22.09 -10.30
CA GLY A 254 8.61 22.24 -11.24
C GLY A 254 8.87 21.06 -12.19
N GLN A 255 7.96 20.09 -12.27
CA GLN A 255 8.09 18.97 -13.24
C GLN A 255 8.08 19.41 -14.70
N ASP A 256 7.35 20.45 -15.04
CA ASP A 256 7.24 20.96 -16.41
C ASP A 256 8.61 21.42 -16.94
N ALA A 257 9.43 22.03 -16.07
CA ALA A 257 10.79 22.45 -16.43
C ALA A 257 11.73 21.25 -16.70
N LEU A 258 11.52 20.09 -16.05
CA LEU A 258 12.31 18.88 -16.32
C LEU A 258 11.90 18.23 -17.65
N ALA A 259 10.63 18.33 -18.05
CA ALA A 259 10.13 17.76 -19.29
C ALA A 259 10.71 18.48 -20.51
N GLU A 260 10.94 19.79 -20.41
CA GLU A 260 11.47 20.63 -21.51
C GLU A 260 13.00 20.53 -21.66
N GLY A 261 13.74 20.23 -20.58
CA GLY A 261 15.22 20.28 -20.55
C GLY A 261 15.93 18.94 -20.76
N THR A 262 15.21 17.81 -20.83
CA THR A 262 15.84 16.49 -20.80
C THR A 262 15.58 15.70 -22.08
N GLU A 263 16.62 15.49 -22.88
CA GLU A 263 16.56 14.67 -24.11
C GLU A 263 16.68 13.17 -23.76
N GLY A 264 15.74 12.37 -24.27
CA GLY A 264 15.72 10.93 -24.13
C GLY A 264 14.88 10.39 -22.97
N ALA A 265 14.24 9.24 -23.19
CA ALA A 265 13.33 8.62 -22.22
C ALA A 265 14.04 8.18 -20.93
N LEU A 266 15.27 7.68 -21.04
CA LEU A 266 16.07 7.22 -19.90
C LEU A 266 16.48 8.40 -19.01
N ALA A 267 17.04 9.45 -19.59
CA ALA A 267 17.47 10.63 -18.83
C ALA A 267 16.28 11.31 -18.13
N ARG A 268 15.11 11.34 -18.78
CA ARG A 268 13.88 11.87 -18.18
C ARG A 268 13.44 11.04 -16.98
N GLN A 269 13.48 9.70 -17.09
CA GLN A 269 13.14 8.81 -15.98
C GLN A 269 14.12 8.95 -14.82
N ASP A 270 15.42 9.07 -15.10
CA ASP A 270 16.45 9.28 -14.08
C ASP A 270 16.26 10.64 -13.37
N ALA A 271 15.99 11.70 -14.12
CA ALA A 271 15.69 13.02 -13.55
C ALA A 271 14.42 13.01 -12.69
N GLU A 272 13.36 12.35 -13.15
CA GLU A 272 12.12 12.18 -12.38
C GLU A 272 12.38 11.36 -11.09
N THR A 273 13.17 10.29 -11.19
CA THR A 273 13.53 9.46 -10.02
C THR A 273 14.35 10.25 -9.00
N ALA A 274 15.31 11.05 -9.47
CA ALA A 274 16.12 11.92 -8.60
C ALA A 274 15.26 12.97 -7.88
N LEU A 275 14.34 13.61 -8.60
CA LEU A 275 13.44 14.60 -8.04
C LEU A 275 12.51 13.99 -6.99
N VAL A 276 11.81 12.91 -7.32
CA VAL A 276 10.91 12.21 -6.38
C VAL A 276 11.70 11.71 -5.16
N GLY A 277 12.83 11.05 -5.38
CA GLY A 277 13.69 10.54 -4.31
C GLY A 277 14.21 11.64 -3.39
N GLY A 278 14.62 12.78 -3.96
CA GLY A 278 15.04 13.97 -3.21
C GLY A 278 13.93 14.56 -2.36
N THR A 279 12.74 14.73 -2.95
CA THR A 279 11.54 15.24 -2.25
C THR A 279 11.11 14.32 -1.10
N LEU A 280 11.08 13.00 -1.33
CA LEU A 280 10.72 12.05 -0.27
C LEU A 280 11.77 12.00 0.85
N ARG A 281 13.07 12.12 0.52
CA ARG A 281 14.16 12.23 1.50
C ARG A 281 13.99 13.46 2.38
N GLU A 282 13.72 14.62 1.78
CA GLU A 282 13.44 15.87 2.50
C GLU A 282 12.23 15.69 3.43
N LEU A 283 11.13 15.16 2.92
CA LEU A 283 9.93 14.91 3.72
C LEU A 283 10.22 13.99 4.92
N ILE A 284 10.87 12.84 4.71
CA ILE A 284 11.22 11.91 5.79
C ILE A 284 12.10 12.60 6.85
N SER A 285 13.09 13.39 6.42
CA SER A 285 13.96 14.15 7.33
C SER A 285 13.16 15.16 8.17
N VAL A 286 12.20 15.88 7.56
CA VAL A 286 11.31 16.81 8.28
C VAL A 286 10.42 16.06 9.27
N LEU A 287 9.83 14.94 8.87
CA LEU A 287 8.99 14.11 9.73
C LEU A 287 9.77 13.60 10.95
N ARG A 288 10.98 13.07 10.76
CA ARG A 288 11.84 12.59 11.85
C ARG A 288 12.25 13.71 12.81
N ARG A 289 12.61 14.89 12.31
CA ARG A 289 12.93 16.04 13.16
C ARG A 289 11.73 16.51 13.98
N ALA A 290 10.53 16.46 13.38
CA ALA A 290 9.31 16.95 14.02
C ALA A 290 8.73 15.97 15.05
N LEU A 291 8.81 14.67 14.80
CA LEU A 291 8.17 13.62 15.61
C LEU A 291 9.15 12.71 16.36
N GLY A 292 10.45 12.93 16.17
CA GLY A 292 11.50 12.06 16.71
C GLY A 292 11.78 10.87 15.79
N ASN A 293 12.93 10.24 15.99
CA ASN A 293 13.30 9.04 15.24
C ASN A 293 12.34 7.88 15.57
N GLU A 294 12.34 6.87 14.71
CA GLU A 294 11.57 5.66 14.89
C GLU A 294 11.73 5.10 16.31
N ALA A 295 10.62 4.74 16.94
CA ALA A 295 10.68 3.96 18.17
C ALA A 295 11.46 2.69 17.85
N ALA A 296 12.52 2.40 18.64
CA ALA A 296 13.27 1.16 18.47
C ALA A 296 12.28 0.01 18.44
N ALA A 297 12.21 -0.72 17.33
CA ALA A 297 11.25 -1.80 17.15
C ALA A 297 11.40 -2.75 18.34
N ALA A 298 10.42 -2.77 19.23
CA ALA A 298 10.39 -3.77 20.28
C ALA A 298 10.37 -5.14 19.57
N PRO A 299 11.29 -6.08 19.90
CA PRO A 299 11.33 -7.36 19.24
C PRO A 299 9.93 -7.98 19.33
N ARG A 300 9.31 -8.21 18.18
CA ARG A 300 8.02 -8.92 18.13
C ARG A 300 8.23 -10.24 18.84
N ARG A 301 7.59 -10.42 20.02
CA ARG A 301 7.48 -11.72 20.64
C ARG A 301 6.92 -12.65 19.55
N PRO A 302 7.59 -13.79 19.27
CA PRO A 302 7.02 -14.79 18.39
C PRO A 302 5.63 -15.11 18.98
N ALA A 303 4.60 -15.08 18.13
CA ALA A 303 3.27 -15.50 18.55
C ALA A 303 3.42 -16.89 19.16
N SER A 304 3.14 -17.00 20.46
CA SER A 304 3.13 -18.30 21.14
C SER A 304 2.13 -19.15 20.38
N PRO A 305 2.46 -20.38 19.99
CA PRO A 305 1.49 -21.28 19.42
C PRO A 305 0.41 -21.46 20.51
N GLU A 306 -0.79 -20.97 20.23
CA GLU A 306 -1.96 -21.26 21.07
C GLU A 306 -2.01 -22.75 21.26
N SER A 307 -1.94 -23.16 22.51
CA SER A 307 -2.12 -24.52 22.97
C SER A 307 -3.41 -25.06 22.37
N LEU A 308 -3.27 -25.94 21.37
CA LEU A 308 -4.34 -26.81 20.93
C LEU A 308 -4.86 -27.53 22.15
N GLY A 309 -6.12 -27.27 22.48
CA GLY A 309 -6.81 -27.68 23.68
C GLY A 309 -6.58 -29.14 24.03
N ALA A 310 -6.20 -29.34 25.27
CA ALA A 310 -6.23 -30.61 25.95
C ALA A 310 -7.66 -31.19 25.89
N GLY A 311 -7.75 -32.42 25.39
CA GLY A 311 -8.99 -33.11 25.21
C GLY A 311 -9.86 -33.17 26.46
N SER A 312 -11.13 -32.91 26.27
CA SER A 312 -12.19 -33.24 27.22
C SER A 312 -12.31 -34.75 27.31
N THR A 313 -11.91 -35.27 28.45
CA THR A 313 -12.21 -36.64 28.89
C THR A 313 -13.73 -36.81 29.06
N PRO A 314 -14.37 -37.80 28.49
CA PRO A 314 -15.79 -38.04 28.69
C PRO A 314 -16.07 -38.52 30.15
N PRO A 315 -17.20 -38.15 30.75
CA PRO A 315 -17.53 -38.53 32.09
C PRO A 315 -17.85 -40.02 32.16
N HIS A 316 -17.24 -40.74 33.12
CA HIS A 316 -17.55 -42.11 33.50
C HIS A 316 -18.99 -42.21 34.00
N LEU A 317 -19.79 -43.02 33.33
CA LEU A 317 -21.07 -43.50 33.85
C LEU A 317 -20.80 -44.51 34.95
N SER A 318 -21.11 -44.12 36.18
CA SER A 318 -21.18 -45.04 37.34
C SER A 318 -22.53 -45.77 37.30
N LEU A 319 -22.48 -47.07 37.07
CA LEU A 319 -23.57 -47.99 37.31
C LEU A 319 -23.75 -48.13 38.85
N VAL A 320 -24.91 -47.69 39.34
CA VAL A 320 -25.38 -48.06 40.68
C VAL A 320 -26.35 -49.24 40.50
N THR A 321 -25.95 -50.42 41.02
CA THR A 321 -26.79 -51.58 41.27
C THR A 321 -27.41 -51.44 42.66
N ALA A 322 -28.73 -51.45 42.74
CA ALA A 322 -29.57 -52.18 43.67
C ALA A 322 -31.05 -51.92 43.38
#